data_35e6e0957f839bd3ae0cf82ab7039c43
#
_entry.id   35e6e0957f839bd3ae0cf82ab7039c43
#
_cell.length_a   1.000
_cell.length_b   1.000
_cell.length_c   1.000
_cell.angle_alpha   90.00
_cell.angle_beta   90.00
_cell.angle_gamma   90.00
#
_symmetry.space_group_name_H-M   'P 1'
#
loop_
_entity.id
_entity.type
_entity.pdbx_description
1 polymer ?
#
loop_
_entity_poly.entity_id
_entity_poly.type
_entity_poly.pdbx_seq_one_letter_code
_entity_poly.pdbx_strand_id
1 'polypeptide(L)'
;MILDCTLRDGGYYTHWEFDDELVKEMVSVLNKSEVDYIELGYKSPIPGGRFRKCNDKFISQLLKDVSYDSHLAFMIDAKDFIEDNKVNKRLLLDVIKPKKKSPFSLCRIATNYDSLDLALEILELISEMGYQTALNLMKVATLSNLEVGLALEKIGKSDVSMIYVADSLGSLQGEK
;
A
#
# COMPACT_ATOMS: atom_id res chain seq x y z
N MET A 1 9.61 -8.59 -10.88
CA MET A 1 9.33 -7.49 -9.93
C MET A 1 9.05 -8.11 -8.56
N ILE A 2 9.79 -7.70 -7.57
CA ILE A 2 9.70 -8.19 -6.18
C ILE A 2 9.36 -6.99 -5.28
N LEU A 3 8.33 -7.14 -4.46
CA LEU A 3 7.99 -6.18 -3.40
C LEU A 3 8.15 -6.88 -2.04
N ASP A 4 9.00 -6.33 -1.19
CA ASP A 4 9.10 -6.74 0.21
C ASP A 4 8.13 -5.93 1.06
N CYS A 5 7.34 -6.60 1.89
CA CYS A 5 6.40 -5.97 2.82
C CYS A 5 6.65 -6.37 4.28
N THR A 6 7.83 -6.84 4.61
CA THR A 6 8.17 -7.35 5.94
C THR A 6 7.94 -6.30 7.03
N LEU A 7 8.38 -5.05 6.81
CA LEU A 7 8.17 -3.97 7.78
C LEU A 7 6.69 -3.62 7.93
N ARG A 8 5.97 -3.49 6.82
CA ARG A 8 4.54 -3.17 6.86
C ARG A 8 3.77 -4.27 7.60
N ASP A 9 4.06 -5.53 7.28
CA ASP A 9 3.36 -6.68 7.87
C ASP A 9 3.79 -6.93 9.32
N GLY A 10 5.08 -6.86 9.61
CA GLY A 10 5.62 -6.96 10.96
C GLY A 10 5.08 -5.89 11.92
N GLY A 11 4.63 -4.76 11.39
CA GLY A 11 4.00 -3.68 12.15
C GLY A 11 2.78 -4.12 12.98
N TYR A 12 2.06 -5.15 12.57
CA TYR A 12 0.97 -5.72 13.35
C TYR A 12 1.41 -6.29 14.71
N TYR A 13 2.67 -6.72 14.81
CA TYR A 13 3.26 -7.27 16.04
C TYR A 13 3.98 -6.22 16.88
N THR A 14 4.50 -5.15 16.25
CA THR A 14 5.29 -4.10 16.89
C THR A 14 4.52 -2.78 17.08
N HIS A 15 3.23 -2.77 16.77
CA HIS A 15 2.41 -1.55 16.72
C HIS A 15 2.98 -0.48 15.77
N TRP A 16 3.66 -0.92 14.70
CA TRP A 16 4.36 -0.07 13.72
C TRP A 16 5.42 0.86 14.32
N GLU A 17 6.05 0.40 15.41
CA GLU A 17 7.27 0.99 15.94
C GLU A 17 8.43 0.02 15.70
N PHE A 18 9.49 0.54 15.08
CA PHE A 18 10.72 -0.19 14.83
C PHE A 18 11.91 0.65 15.25
N ASP A 19 13.00 0.00 15.60
CA ASP A 19 14.29 0.64 15.80
C ASP A 19 14.82 1.24 14.50
N ASP A 20 15.37 2.46 14.56
CA ASP A 20 15.81 3.20 13.39
C ASP A 20 16.97 2.50 12.66
N GLU A 21 17.90 1.91 13.41
CA GLU A 21 19.04 1.20 12.81
C GLU A 21 18.58 -0.11 12.15
N LEU A 22 17.64 -0.83 12.77
CA LEU A 22 17.04 -2.02 12.16
C LEU A 22 16.41 -1.68 10.79
N VAL A 23 15.67 -0.59 10.70
CA VAL A 23 15.04 -0.18 9.43
C VAL A 23 16.08 0.19 8.39
N LYS A 24 17.12 0.93 8.76
CA LYS A 24 18.22 1.30 7.85
C LYS A 24 18.96 0.07 7.33
N GLU A 25 19.31 -0.85 8.21
CA GLU A 25 19.96 -2.11 7.84
C GLU A 25 19.08 -2.93 6.90
N MET A 26 17.80 -3.05 7.21
CA MET A 26 16.85 -3.81 6.40
C MET A 26 16.71 -3.21 5.00
N VAL A 27 16.55 -1.89 4.87
CA VAL A 27 16.51 -1.21 3.56
C VAL A 27 17.80 -1.47 2.78
N SER A 28 18.97 -1.38 3.44
CA SER A 28 20.26 -1.65 2.81
C SER A 28 20.39 -3.09 2.33
N VAL A 29 19.96 -4.08 3.13
CA VAL A 29 20.04 -5.51 2.77
C VAL A 29 19.07 -5.82 1.61
N LEU A 30 17.84 -5.34 1.67
CA LEU A 30 16.84 -5.55 0.62
C LEU A 30 17.28 -4.93 -0.70
N ASN A 31 17.87 -3.74 -0.67
CA ASN A 31 18.46 -3.12 -1.84
C ASN A 31 19.60 -3.96 -2.45
N LYS A 32 20.49 -4.50 -1.63
CA LYS A 32 21.55 -5.41 -2.10
C LYS A 32 21.03 -6.73 -2.66
N SER A 33 19.82 -7.12 -2.26
CA SER A 33 19.12 -8.31 -2.75
C SER A 33 18.27 -8.05 -4.00
N GLU A 34 18.44 -6.89 -4.63
CA GLU A 34 17.77 -6.49 -5.86
C GLU A 34 16.24 -6.51 -5.75
N VAL A 35 15.69 -6.16 -4.57
CA VAL A 35 14.26 -5.99 -4.36
C VAL A 35 13.82 -4.68 -5.02
N ASP A 36 12.79 -4.74 -5.88
CA ASP A 36 12.32 -3.58 -6.64
C ASP A 36 11.62 -2.55 -5.74
N TYR A 37 10.78 -3.02 -4.81
CA TYR A 37 9.98 -2.17 -3.93
C TYR A 37 10.09 -2.62 -2.47
N ILE A 38 10.25 -1.66 -1.57
CA ILE A 38 10.27 -1.87 -0.12
C ILE A 38 9.10 -1.13 0.51
N GLU A 39 8.11 -1.87 1.00
CA GLU A 39 6.92 -1.32 1.66
C GLU A 39 7.19 -1.12 3.15
N LEU A 40 7.39 0.13 3.56
CA LEU A 40 7.80 0.46 4.91
C LEU A 40 6.66 0.39 5.94
N GLY A 41 5.43 0.66 5.52
CA GLY A 41 4.28 0.70 6.43
C GLY A 41 3.05 1.30 5.79
N TYR A 42 2.24 1.96 6.60
CA TYR A 42 1.01 2.60 6.17
C TYR A 42 1.11 4.14 6.12
N LYS A 43 0.27 4.77 5.30
CA LYS A 43 -0.17 6.16 5.50
C LYS A 43 -1.64 6.12 5.93
N SER A 44 -1.86 6.03 7.24
CA SER A 44 -3.21 5.88 7.83
C SER A 44 -3.58 7.10 8.68
N PRO A 45 -4.84 7.58 8.63
CA PRO A 45 -5.35 8.59 9.55
C PRO A 45 -5.50 8.06 10.98
N ILE A 46 -5.59 6.72 11.13
CA ILE A 46 -5.78 6.04 12.41
C ILE A 46 -4.51 6.20 13.28
N PRO A 47 -4.63 6.47 14.60
CA PRO A 47 -3.50 6.52 15.50
C PRO A 47 -2.67 5.23 15.49
N GLY A 48 -1.36 5.36 15.64
CA GLY A 48 -0.42 4.24 15.66
C GLY A 48 1.01 4.73 15.59
N GLY A 49 1.96 3.79 15.56
CA GLY A 49 3.38 4.04 15.51
C GLY A 49 3.86 4.79 14.27
N ARG A 50 5.14 5.13 14.27
CA ARG A 50 5.76 5.97 13.21
C ARG A 50 5.59 5.39 11.81
N PHE A 51 5.64 4.06 11.68
CA PHE A 51 5.49 3.35 10.41
C PHE A 51 4.02 3.07 10.03
N ARG A 52 3.05 3.31 10.94
CA ARG A 52 1.63 3.40 10.59
C ARG A 52 1.29 4.75 9.94
N LYS A 53 2.09 5.76 10.20
CA LYS A 53 1.96 7.10 9.61
C LYS A 53 2.83 7.29 8.37
N CYS A 54 3.98 6.64 8.31
CA CYS A 54 5.00 6.80 7.27
C CYS A 54 5.13 8.26 6.83
N ASN A 55 5.31 9.16 7.82
CA ASN A 55 5.43 10.60 7.55
C ASN A 55 6.60 10.86 6.61
N ASP A 56 6.38 11.59 5.52
CA ASP A 56 7.37 11.81 4.47
C ASP A 56 8.67 12.44 4.98
N LYS A 57 8.55 13.44 5.87
CA LYS A 57 9.72 14.12 6.44
C LYS A 57 10.50 13.19 7.37
N PHE A 58 9.81 12.39 8.18
CA PHE A 58 10.44 11.41 9.05
C PHE A 58 11.20 10.36 8.25
N ILE A 59 10.57 9.75 7.24
CA ILE A 59 11.20 8.71 6.41
C ILE A 59 12.39 9.28 5.63
N SER A 60 12.25 10.48 5.04
CA SER A 60 13.37 11.13 4.35
C SER A 60 14.55 11.40 5.28
N GLN A 61 14.31 11.79 6.54
CA GLN A 61 15.35 12.03 7.52
C GLN A 61 15.98 10.71 8.01
N LEU A 62 15.17 9.68 8.22
CA LEU A 62 15.63 8.36 8.66
C LEU A 62 16.61 7.74 7.66
N LEU A 63 16.26 7.80 6.38
CA LEU A 63 17.01 7.14 5.31
C LEU A 63 18.01 8.06 4.59
N LYS A 64 18.26 9.27 5.07
CA LYS A 64 19.13 10.26 4.38
C LYS A 64 20.55 9.77 4.11
N ASP A 65 21.07 8.91 4.98
CA ASP A 65 22.44 8.37 4.89
C ASP A 65 22.48 6.92 4.38
N VAL A 66 21.32 6.37 3.98
CA VAL A 66 21.20 5.02 3.41
C VAL A 66 21.20 5.14 1.89
N SER A 67 22.14 4.45 1.22
CA SER A 67 22.14 4.33 -0.23
C SER A 67 21.21 3.20 -0.66
N TYR A 68 20.23 3.51 -1.51
CA TYR A 68 19.32 2.51 -2.07
C TYR A 68 18.79 2.97 -3.44
N ASP A 69 18.63 2.01 -4.34
CA ASP A 69 18.02 2.17 -5.66
C ASP A 69 16.59 1.59 -5.71
N SER A 70 16.24 0.72 -4.74
CA SER A 70 14.90 0.19 -4.58
C SER A 70 13.87 1.32 -4.37
N HIS A 71 12.68 1.14 -4.92
CA HIS A 71 11.61 2.11 -4.75
C HIS A 71 10.90 1.94 -3.41
N LEU A 72 10.70 3.02 -2.66
CA LEU A 72 9.91 2.97 -1.44
C LEU A 72 8.41 2.93 -1.75
N ALA A 73 7.70 2.09 -1.01
CA ALA A 73 6.25 1.93 -1.08
C ALA A 73 5.59 2.12 0.29
N PHE A 74 4.35 2.53 0.28
CA PHE A 74 3.46 2.52 1.44
C PHE A 74 2.10 1.94 1.08
N MET A 75 1.40 1.44 2.08
CA MET A 75 0.04 0.95 1.93
C MET A 75 -0.97 1.94 2.52
N ILE A 76 -2.16 1.97 1.98
CA ILE A 76 -3.36 2.53 2.61
C ILE A 76 -4.46 1.46 2.64
N ASP A 77 -5.35 1.53 3.63
CA ASP A 77 -6.59 0.78 3.60
C ASP A 77 -7.68 1.72 3.07
N ALA A 78 -8.34 1.36 1.98
CA ALA A 78 -9.35 2.22 1.35
C ALA A 78 -10.45 2.63 2.34
N LYS A 79 -10.86 1.73 3.23
CA LYS A 79 -11.90 1.99 4.23
C LYS A 79 -11.56 3.14 5.19
N ASP A 80 -10.26 3.41 5.44
CA ASP A 80 -9.82 4.49 6.32
C ASP A 80 -10.12 5.88 5.72
N PHE A 81 -10.45 5.94 4.43
CA PHE A 81 -10.74 7.16 3.67
C PHE A 81 -12.17 7.19 3.09
N ILE A 82 -13.02 6.26 3.52
CA ILE A 82 -14.43 6.18 3.13
C ILE A 82 -15.31 6.56 4.32
N GLU A 83 -16.21 7.52 4.11
CA GLU A 83 -17.17 8.01 5.07
C GLU A 83 -18.53 8.17 4.38
N ASP A 84 -19.61 7.69 4.97
CA ASP A 84 -20.97 7.75 4.41
C ASP A 84 -21.04 7.24 2.95
N ASN A 85 -20.35 6.15 2.66
CA ASN A 85 -20.25 5.52 1.33
C ASN A 85 -19.70 6.47 0.25
N LYS A 86 -18.79 7.36 0.61
CA LYS A 86 -18.09 8.29 -0.27
C LYS A 86 -16.61 8.41 0.12
N VAL A 87 -15.78 8.74 -0.85
CA VAL A 87 -14.37 9.03 -0.59
C VAL A 87 -14.25 10.38 0.14
N ASN A 88 -13.65 10.37 1.33
CA ASN A 88 -13.29 11.58 2.04
C ASN A 88 -11.99 12.17 1.44
N LYS A 89 -12.15 12.91 0.32
CA LYS A 89 -11.02 13.50 -0.42
C LYS A 89 -10.18 14.44 0.44
N ARG A 90 -10.82 15.18 1.35
CA ARG A 90 -10.10 16.10 2.24
C ARG A 90 -9.14 15.33 3.15
N LEU A 91 -9.62 14.29 3.80
CA LEU A 91 -8.80 13.44 4.66
C LEU A 91 -7.66 12.78 3.88
N LEU A 92 -7.94 12.29 2.66
CA LEU A 92 -6.94 11.71 1.77
C LEU A 92 -5.80 12.70 1.48
N LEU A 93 -6.12 13.93 1.08
CA LEU A 93 -5.15 14.99 0.76
C LEU A 93 -4.40 15.52 2.00
N ASP A 94 -5.02 15.44 3.18
CA ASP A 94 -4.36 15.80 4.44
C ASP A 94 -3.28 14.76 4.81
N VAL A 95 -3.55 13.48 4.61
CA VAL A 95 -2.65 12.36 4.95
C VAL A 95 -1.58 12.14 3.89
N ILE A 96 -1.96 12.16 2.59
CA ILE A 96 -1.07 11.83 1.49
C ILE A 96 -0.68 13.13 0.75
N LYS A 97 0.62 13.38 0.66
CA LYS A 97 1.15 14.54 -0.05
C LYS A 97 1.50 14.17 -1.49
N PRO A 98 1.52 15.15 -2.43
CA PRO A 98 1.94 14.87 -3.81
C PRO A 98 3.32 14.20 -3.87
N LYS A 99 3.50 13.27 -4.83
CA LYS A 99 4.74 12.49 -5.03
C LYS A 99 6.01 13.32 -4.99
N LYS A 100 6.00 14.52 -5.57
CA LYS A 100 7.16 15.44 -5.58
C LYS A 100 7.63 15.90 -4.19
N LYS A 101 6.82 15.67 -3.15
CA LYS A 101 7.12 16.02 -1.74
C LYS A 101 7.31 14.77 -0.87
N SER A 102 7.39 13.60 -1.48
CA SER A 102 7.43 12.31 -0.78
C SER A 102 8.60 11.46 -1.26
N PRO A 103 9.28 10.71 -0.38
CA PRO A 103 10.30 9.75 -0.77
C PRO A 103 9.70 8.49 -1.41
N PHE A 104 8.41 8.27 -1.26
CA PHE A 104 7.72 7.09 -1.78
C PHE A 104 7.40 7.20 -3.26
N SER A 105 7.43 6.08 -3.97
CA SER A 105 7.13 5.98 -5.40
C SER A 105 5.81 5.25 -5.67
N LEU A 106 5.46 4.29 -4.82
CA LEU A 106 4.30 3.42 -4.98
C LEU A 106 3.35 3.55 -3.79
N CYS A 107 2.06 3.70 -4.08
CA CYS A 107 0.97 3.53 -3.12
C CYS A 107 0.23 2.23 -3.42
N ARG A 108 0.18 1.31 -2.43
CA ARG A 108 -0.67 0.11 -2.50
C ARG A 108 -1.97 0.37 -1.75
N ILE A 109 -3.09 0.11 -2.41
CA ILE A 109 -4.43 0.35 -1.88
C ILE A 109 -5.08 -1.00 -1.56
N ALA A 110 -5.25 -1.29 -0.27
CA ALA A 110 -5.95 -2.48 0.18
C ALA A 110 -7.46 -2.24 0.19
N THR A 111 -8.24 -3.16 -0.36
CA THR A 111 -9.70 -3.09 -0.39
C THR A 111 -10.34 -4.48 -0.41
N ASN A 112 -11.58 -4.56 0.04
CA ASN A 112 -12.48 -5.69 -0.21
C ASN A 112 -13.34 -5.39 -1.44
N TYR A 113 -14.00 -6.43 -1.96
CA TYR A 113 -14.88 -6.32 -3.12
C TYR A 113 -16.00 -5.26 -2.94
N ASP A 114 -16.64 -5.23 -1.76
CA ASP A 114 -17.74 -4.31 -1.47
C ASP A 114 -17.36 -2.81 -1.58
N SER A 115 -16.10 -2.49 -1.38
CA SER A 115 -15.58 -1.11 -1.45
C SER A 115 -14.76 -0.86 -2.71
N LEU A 116 -14.78 -1.78 -3.69
CA LEU A 116 -13.90 -1.72 -4.86
C LEU A 116 -14.07 -0.43 -5.66
N ASP A 117 -15.31 0.00 -5.93
CA ASP A 117 -15.57 1.20 -6.73
C ASP A 117 -14.98 2.46 -6.06
N LEU A 118 -15.14 2.58 -4.74
CA LEU A 118 -14.56 3.69 -3.99
C LEU A 118 -13.02 3.60 -3.89
N ALA A 119 -12.48 2.39 -3.81
CA ALA A 119 -11.04 2.17 -3.85
C ALA A 119 -10.44 2.55 -5.22
N LEU A 120 -11.15 2.32 -6.32
CA LEU A 120 -10.75 2.77 -7.66
C LEU A 120 -10.81 4.30 -7.78
N GLU A 121 -11.80 4.98 -7.17
CA GLU A 121 -11.81 6.45 -7.09
C GLU A 121 -10.60 6.97 -6.28
N ILE A 122 -10.25 6.33 -5.16
CA ILE A 122 -9.05 6.67 -4.39
C ILE A 122 -7.79 6.46 -5.23
N LEU A 123 -7.72 5.35 -5.98
CA LEU A 123 -6.59 5.02 -6.84
C LEU A 123 -6.36 6.12 -7.89
N GLU A 124 -7.41 6.58 -8.55
CA GLU A 124 -7.36 7.66 -9.54
C GLU A 124 -6.78 8.94 -8.92
N LEU A 125 -7.31 9.36 -7.76
CA LEU A 125 -6.80 10.52 -7.03
C LEU A 125 -5.30 10.39 -6.67
N ILE A 126 -4.86 9.21 -6.24
CA ILE A 126 -3.45 8.95 -5.90
C ILE A 126 -2.57 8.97 -7.16
N SER A 127 -3.06 8.42 -8.27
CA SER A 127 -2.38 8.48 -9.58
C SER A 127 -2.20 9.93 -10.05
N GLU A 128 -3.24 10.77 -9.95
CA GLU A 128 -3.17 12.20 -10.24
C GLU A 128 -2.15 12.95 -9.37
N MET A 129 -1.87 12.45 -8.15
CA MET A 129 -0.82 12.99 -7.28
C MET A 129 0.59 12.58 -7.72
N GLY A 130 0.71 11.74 -8.76
CA GLY A 130 1.96 11.33 -9.41
C GLY A 130 2.57 10.03 -8.87
N TYR A 131 1.88 9.27 -8.03
CA TYR A 131 2.33 7.96 -7.57
C TYR A 131 2.04 6.87 -8.59
N GLN A 132 2.89 5.86 -8.63
CA GLN A 132 2.47 4.56 -9.13
C GLN A 132 1.45 3.98 -8.16
N THR A 133 0.49 3.24 -8.68
CA THR A 133 -0.60 2.67 -7.87
C THR A 133 -0.66 1.17 -8.03
N ALA A 134 -0.96 0.48 -6.93
CA ALA A 134 -1.25 -0.93 -6.93
C ALA A 134 -2.51 -1.21 -6.12
N LEU A 135 -3.38 -2.06 -6.62
CA LEU A 135 -4.57 -2.51 -5.92
C LEU A 135 -4.31 -3.87 -5.27
N ASN A 136 -4.60 -3.98 -3.99
CA ASN A 136 -4.55 -5.24 -3.24
C ASN A 136 -5.98 -5.68 -2.91
N LEU A 137 -6.56 -6.55 -3.76
CA LEU A 137 -7.90 -7.11 -3.54
C LEU A 137 -7.81 -8.23 -2.50
N MET A 138 -8.39 -7.98 -1.34
CA MET A 138 -8.34 -8.90 -0.20
C MET A 138 -9.50 -9.91 -0.23
N LYS A 139 -9.30 -11.06 0.44
CA LYS A 139 -10.29 -12.10 0.65
C LYS A 139 -10.91 -12.66 -0.65
N VAL A 140 -10.16 -12.72 -1.72
CA VAL A 140 -10.66 -13.17 -3.02
C VAL A 140 -11.23 -14.58 -2.96
N ALA A 141 -10.70 -15.45 -2.10
CA ALA A 141 -11.21 -16.80 -1.89
C ALA A 141 -12.69 -16.86 -1.40
N THR A 142 -13.25 -15.76 -0.89
CA THR A 142 -14.66 -15.68 -0.47
C THR A 142 -15.60 -15.22 -1.58
N LEU A 143 -15.07 -14.80 -2.71
CA LEU A 143 -15.85 -14.29 -3.83
C LEU A 143 -16.31 -15.45 -4.73
N SER A 144 -17.49 -15.30 -5.31
CA SER A 144 -17.94 -16.15 -6.42
C SER A 144 -17.16 -15.84 -7.70
N ASN A 145 -17.11 -16.78 -8.64
CA ASN A 145 -16.49 -16.58 -9.94
C ASN A 145 -17.06 -15.36 -10.69
N LEU A 146 -18.37 -15.08 -10.52
CA LEU A 146 -19.01 -13.91 -11.10
C LEU A 146 -18.45 -12.61 -10.50
N GLU A 147 -18.35 -12.54 -9.17
CA GLU A 147 -17.80 -11.36 -8.48
C GLU A 147 -16.34 -11.12 -8.85
N VAL A 148 -15.54 -12.19 -8.94
CA VAL A 148 -14.15 -12.10 -9.43
C VAL A 148 -14.11 -11.53 -10.84
N GLY A 149 -14.96 -12.04 -11.75
CA GLY A 149 -15.05 -11.55 -13.13
C GLY A 149 -15.43 -10.07 -13.19
N LEU A 150 -16.44 -9.66 -12.41
CA LEU A 150 -16.86 -8.25 -12.34
C LEU A 150 -15.79 -7.35 -11.73
N ALA A 151 -15.07 -7.82 -10.70
CA ALA A 151 -13.95 -7.07 -10.13
C ALA A 151 -12.84 -6.85 -11.16
N LEU A 152 -12.43 -7.89 -11.87
CA LEU A 152 -11.39 -7.80 -12.91
C LEU A 152 -11.80 -6.88 -14.07
N GLU A 153 -13.09 -6.91 -14.47
CA GLU A 153 -13.60 -5.99 -15.49
C GLU A 153 -13.50 -4.52 -15.04
N LYS A 154 -13.89 -4.22 -13.80
CA LYS A 154 -13.78 -2.86 -13.24
C LYS A 154 -12.33 -2.41 -13.15
N ILE A 155 -11.47 -3.24 -12.59
CA ILE A 155 -10.05 -2.96 -12.41
C ILE A 155 -9.36 -2.76 -13.76
N GLY A 156 -9.70 -3.57 -14.77
CA GLY A 156 -9.15 -3.46 -16.12
C GLY A 156 -9.51 -2.16 -16.87
N LYS A 157 -10.48 -1.39 -16.37
CA LYS A 157 -10.85 -0.07 -16.88
C LYS A 157 -10.14 1.09 -16.17
N SER A 158 -9.37 0.81 -15.12
CA SER A 158 -8.65 1.80 -14.33
C SER A 158 -7.19 1.89 -14.73
N ASP A 159 -6.52 2.99 -14.34
CA ASP A 159 -5.08 3.21 -14.58
C ASP A 159 -4.19 2.51 -13.54
N VAL A 160 -4.63 1.38 -12.98
CA VAL A 160 -3.84 0.64 -12.00
C VAL A 160 -2.60 0.04 -12.65
N SER A 161 -1.44 0.28 -12.05
CA SER A 161 -0.17 -0.26 -12.57
C SER A 161 0.02 -1.74 -12.21
N MET A 162 -0.51 -2.18 -11.07
CA MET A 162 -0.32 -3.53 -10.53
C MET A 162 -1.54 -3.99 -9.74
N ILE A 163 -1.85 -5.29 -9.84
CA ILE A 163 -2.91 -5.93 -9.07
C ILE A 163 -2.30 -7.03 -8.21
N TYR A 164 -2.63 -7.02 -6.93
CA TYR A 164 -2.35 -8.10 -6.00
C TYR A 164 -3.66 -8.77 -5.61
N VAL A 165 -3.67 -10.09 -5.67
CA VAL A 165 -4.78 -10.92 -5.23
C VAL A 165 -4.35 -11.59 -3.94
N ALA A 166 -4.97 -11.23 -2.82
CA ALA A 166 -4.57 -11.74 -1.52
C ALA A 166 -5.51 -12.86 -1.06
N ASP A 167 -4.94 -14.04 -0.83
CA ASP A 167 -5.61 -15.12 -0.08
C ASP A 167 -5.46 -14.88 1.42
N SER A 168 -6.21 -13.92 1.94
CA SER A 168 -6.14 -13.52 3.35
C SER A 168 -6.55 -14.63 4.34
N LEU A 169 -7.14 -15.71 3.84
CA LEU A 169 -7.65 -16.82 4.66
C LEU A 169 -6.88 -18.12 4.43
N GLY A 170 -5.94 -18.15 3.47
CA GLY A 170 -5.21 -19.36 3.09
C GLY A 170 -6.12 -20.47 2.52
N SER A 171 -7.19 -20.08 1.83
CA SER A 171 -8.25 -20.98 1.40
C SER A 171 -8.38 -21.15 -0.12
N LEU A 172 -7.55 -20.46 -0.91
CA LEU A 172 -7.48 -20.68 -2.35
C LEU A 172 -6.96 -22.08 -2.63
N GLN A 173 -7.74 -22.85 -3.39
CA GLN A 173 -7.37 -24.17 -3.88
C GLN A 173 -7.09 -24.06 -5.36
N GLY A 174 -5.93 -24.56 -5.80
CA GLY A 174 -5.67 -24.74 -7.23
C GLY A 174 -6.67 -25.76 -7.82
N GLU A 175 -7.05 -25.59 -9.06
CA GLU A 175 -7.76 -26.62 -9.79
C GLU A 175 -6.91 -27.89 -9.80
N LYS A 176 -7.55 -29.04 -9.50
CA LYS A 176 -6.89 -30.35 -9.58
C LYS A 176 -6.74 -30.78 -11.03
#